data_12873e6518f41f00470390b7367446a8
#
_entry.id   12873e6518f41f00470390b7367446a8
#
_cell.length_a   1.000
_cell.length_b   1.000
_cell.length_c   1.000
_cell.angle_alpha   90.00
_cell.angle_beta   90.00
_cell.angle_gamma   90.00
#
_symmetry.space_group_name_H-M   'P 1'
#
loop_
_entity.id
_entity.type
_entity.pdbx_description
1 polymer ?
#
loop_
_entity_poly.entity_id
_entity_poly.type
_entity_poly.pdbx_seq_one_letter_code
_entity_poly.pdbx_strand_id
1 'polypeptide(L)'
;MSNQAKSVTLDIDGMTCAACAARVERVLTKNEHVLDASVSFPLKSAIVDIADDESFDFDEIIKSVNKIGYKAKEAAEDNTEKNIKFKIFTPIASLLMTVSLRYFFEAGLDLISYLIGFFVILVLGRNFHISAFKKIKNLDFNMDTLISLGSLSSLLISLLPAELVSSVSSASSENKMFLDTGAFIVSFLLIGKAVEDRVIEESVKTSESIKSRMPKTLIVNRDKDRIEIPTKDVKEKDRFNVMVGEIIPVDGEIIEGETTVDESLLTGESIPLTKERGDQVV
;
A
#
# COMPACT_ATOMS: atom_id res chain seq x y z
N MET A 1 -0.19 -37.79 1.64
CA MET A 1 0.67 -36.96 0.77
C MET A 1 0.42 -35.54 1.20
N SER A 2 1.27 -34.96 2.04
CA SER A 2 1.15 -33.58 2.51
C SER A 2 1.62 -32.68 1.37
N ASN A 3 0.69 -31.99 0.72
CA ASN A 3 0.97 -30.91 -0.21
C ASN A 3 1.66 -29.79 0.59
N GLN A 4 2.98 -29.70 0.53
CA GLN A 4 3.70 -28.59 1.14
C GLN A 4 3.45 -27.35 0.28
N ALA A 5 2.61 -26.44 0.76
CA ALA A 5 2.43 -25.14 0.14
C ALA A 5 3.70 -24.30 0.33
N LYS A 6 4.22 -23.72 -0.73
CA LYS A 6 5.34 -22.77 -0.69
C LYS A 6 4.78 -21.37 -0.70
N SER A 7 4.99 -20.61 0.39
CA SER A 7 4.57 -19.21 0.46
C SER A 7 5.63 -18.28 -0.13
N VAL A 8 5.24 -17.42 -1.03
CA VAL A 8 6.10 -16.42 -1.67
C VAL A 8 5.51 -15.03 -1.47
N THR A 9 6.38 -14.07 -1.15
CA THR A 9 5.98 -12.67 -0.98
C THR A 9 6.34 -11.86 -2.22
N LEU A 10 5.37 -11.09 -2.73
CA LEU A 10 5.52 -10.17 -3.86
C LEU A 10 5.36 -8.73 -3.40
N ASP A 11 6.21 -7.84 -3.88
CA ASP A 11 5.99 -6.39 -3.81
C ASP A 11 5.16 -5.94 -5.01
N ILE A 12 4.09 -5.18 -4.75
CA ILE A 12 3.16 -4.74 -5.80
C ILE A 12 3.03 -3.23 -5.83
N ASP A 13 3.64 -2.62 -6.84
CA ASP A 13 3.54 -1.20 -7.10
C ASP A 13 2.31 -0.84 -7.95
N GLY A 14 1.75 0.35 -7.68
CA GLY A 14 0.63 0.92 -8.45
C GLY A 14 -0.75 0.68 -7.83
N MET A 15 -0.84 0.01 -6.67
CA MET A 15 -2.07 -0.02 -5.88
C MET A 15 -2.30 1.36 -5.24
N THR A 16 -3.46 1.95 -5.48
CA THR A 16 -3.83 3.28 -4.96
C THR A 16 -4.98 3.24 -3.96
N CYS A 17 -5.63 2.10 -3.80
CA CYS A 17 -6.77 1.92 -2.88
C CYS A 17 -6.99 0.43 -2.57
N ALA A 18 -7.80 0.14 -1.55
CA ALA A 18 -8.14 -1.23 -1.16
C ALA A 18 -8.84 -2.04 -2.29
N ALA A 19 -9.62 -1.37 -3.14
CA ALA A 19 -10.24 -2.02 -4.30
C ALA A 19 -9.20 -2.52 -5.31
N CYS A 20 -8.04 -1.84 -5.41
CA CYS A 20 -6.92 -2.29 -6.23
C CYS A 20 -6.32 -3.59 -5.67
N ALA A 21 -6.15 -3.69 -4.34
CA ALA A 21 -5.65 -4.89 -3.68
C ALA A 21 -6.59 -6.09 -3.91
N ALA A 22 -7.89 -5.91 -3.68
CA ALA A 22 -8.90 -6.95 -3.93
C ALA A 22 -8.93 -7.42 -5.40
N ARG A 23 -8.60 -6.53 -6.34
CA ARG A 23 -8.49 -6.90 -7.75
C ARG A 23 -7.24 -7.73 -8.04
N VAL A 24 -6.10 -7.35 -7.50
CA VAL A 24 -4.85 -8.12 -7.63
C VAL A 24 -5.03 -9.50 -7.03
N GLU A 25 -5.60 -9.59 -5.83
CA GLU A 25 -5.90 -10.84 -5.13
C GLU A 25 -6.77 -11.76 -5.98
N ARG A 26 -7.84 -11.23 -6.58
CA ARG A 26 -8.71 -12.00 -7.49
C ARG A 26 -7.99 -12.50 -8.75
N VAL A 27 -6.98 -11.78 -9.24
CA VAL A 27 -6.19 -12.23 -10.39
C VAL A 27 -5.20 -13.30 -9.99
N LEU A 28 -4.59 -13.17 -8.82
CA LEU A 28 -3.68 -14.17 -8.27
C LEU A 28 -4.41 -15.49 -7.98
N THR A 29 -5.57 -15.45 -7.33
CA THR A 29 -6.38 -16.63 -7.00
C THR A 29 -7.01 -17.32 -8.22
N LYS A 30 -7.03 -16.68 -9.40
CA LYS A 30 -7.48 -17.33 -10.64
C LYS A 30 -6.42 -18.19 -11.32
N ASN A 31 -5.16 -18.11 -10.89
CA ASN A 31 -4.10 -18.93 -11.43
C ASN A 31 -4.22 -20.35 -10.87
N GLU A 32 -4.15 -21.36 -11.73
CA GLU A 32 -4.35 -22.77 -11.38
C GLU A 32 -3.30 -23.31 -10.37
N HIS A 33 -2.13 -22.68 -10.30
CA HIS A 33 -1.05 -23.06 -9.41
C HIS A 33 -1.07 -22.32 -8.06
N VAL A 34 -1.96 -21.34 -7.87
CA VAL A 34 -2.12 -20.58 -6.63
C VAL A 34 -3.21 -21.21 -5.77
N LEU A 35 -2.82 -21.68 -4.59
CA LEU A 35 -3.74 -22.25 -3.60
C LEU A 35 -4.50 -21.16 -2.84
N ASP A 36 -3.78 -20.13 -2.42
CA ASP A 36 -4.33 -18.96 -1.75
C ASP A 36 -3.47 -17.73 -2.03
N ALA A 37 -4.08 -16.54 -1.96
CA ALA A 37 -3.37 -15.29 -2.10
C ALA A 37 -4.00 -14.22 -1.20
N SER A 38 -3.20 -13.56 -0.41
CA SER A 38 -3.60 -12.44 0.45
C SER A 38 -2.85 -11.19 0.04
N VAL A 39 -3.57 -10.13 -0.33
CA VAL A 39 -2.98 -8.89 -0.81
C VAL A 39 -3.20 -7.76 0.20
N SER A 40 -2.12 -7.21 0.70
CA SER A 40 -2.12 -6.09 1.63
C SER A 40 -1.89 -4.78 0.89
N PHE A 41 -2.91 -3.92 0.83
CA PHE A 41 -2.77 -2.57 0.30
C PHE A 41 -1.79 -1.71 1.12
N PRO A 42 -1.85 -1.70 2.47
CA PRO A 42 -0.92 -0.93 3.29
C PRO A 42 0.55 -1.33 3.11
N LEU A 43 0.82 -2.63 3.07
CA LEU A 43 2.18 -3.16 2.90
C LEU A 43 2.65 -3.12 1.44
N LYS A 44 1.73 -2.87 0.50
CA LYS A 44 1.98 -2.98 -0.96
C LYS A 44 2.55 -4.33 -1.37
N SER A 45 2.19 -5.38 -0.65
CA SER A 45 2.68 -6.74 -0.84
C SER A 45 1.54 -7.74 -1.00
N ALA A 46 1.85 -8.86 -1.60
CA ALA A 46 0.99 -10.03 -1.64
C ALA A 46 1.76 -11.24 -1.12
N ILE A 47 1.10 -12.05 -0.30
CA ILE A 47 1.56 -13.38 0.09
C ILE A 47 0.78 -14.35 -0.78
N VAL A 48 1.49 -15.21 -1.48
CA VAL A 48 0.91 -16.17 -2.44
C VAL A 48 1.36 -17.57 -2.04
N ASP A 49 0.41 -18.42 -1.74
CA ASP A 49 0.64 -19.83 -1.46
C ASP A 49 0.51 -20.65 -2.74
N ILE A 50 1.59 -21.28 -3.13
CA ILE A 50 1.73 -22.01 -4.39
C ILE A 50 1.79 -23.50 -4.11
N ALA A 51 1.10 -24.29 -4.95
CA ALA A 51 1.26 -25.75 -4.94
C ALA A 51 2.71 -26.12 -5.31
N ASP A 52 3.31 -27.05 -4.58
CA ASP A 52 4.69 -27.52 -4.83
C ASP A 52 4.71 -28.36 -6.12
N ASP A 53 4.80 -27.67 -7.26
CA ASP A 53 4.89 -28.26 -8.58
C ASP A 53 6.22 -27.83 -9.21
N GLU A 54 7.11 -28.80 -9.52
CA GLU A 54 8.43 -28.55 -10.14
C GLU A 54 8.39 -27.82 -11.49
N SER A 55 7.20 -27.71 -12.09
CA SER A 55 7.01 -27.03 -13.39
C SER A 55 6.58 -25.57 -13.28
N PHE A 56 6.42 -25.04 -12.05
CA PHE A 56 5.86 -23.72 -11.82
C PHE A 56 6.85 -22.59 -12.14
N ASP A 57 6.49 -21.73 -13.12
CA ASP A 57 7.23 -20.50 -13.47
C ASP A 57 6.68 -19.30 -12.67
N PHE A 58 7.44 -18.83 -11.68
CA PHE A 58 7.13 -17.66 -10.88
C PHE A 58 6.91 -16.39 -11.72
N ASP A 59 7.58 -16.30 -12.87
CA ASP A 59 7.40 -15.20 -13.82
C ASP A 59 5.98 -15.13 -14.38
N GLU A 60 5.22 -16.20 -14.36
CA GLU A 60 3.83 -16.22 -14.84
C GLU A 60 2.90 -15.43 -13.89
N ILE A 61 3.08 -15.57 -12.58
CA ILE A 61 2.36 -14.77 -11.57
C ILE A 61 2.68 -13.29 -11.76
N ILE A 62 3.96 -12.95 -11.86
CA ILE A 62 4.40 -11.57 -12.07
C ILE A 62 3.78 -11.01 -13.37
N LYS A 63 3.78 -11.78 -14.45
CA LYS A 63 3.18 -11.38 -15.73
C LYS A 63 1.67 -11.16 -15.61
N SER A 64 0.95 -11.99 -14.86
CA SER A 64 -0.50 -11.87 -14.65
C SER A 64 -0.87 -10.56 -13.95
N VAL A 65 -0.12 -10.17 -12.91
CA VAL A 65 -0.29 -8.91 -12.19
C VAL A 65 0.11 -7.71 -13.07
N ASN A 66 1.21 -7.84 -13.83
CA ASN A 66 1.65 -6.78 -14.74
C ASN A 66 0.65 -6.53 -15.88
N LYS A 67 -0.04 -7.56 -16.36
CA LYS A 67 -1.05 -7.47 -17.43
C LYS A 67 -2.26 -6.61 -17.03
N ILE A 68 -2.62 -6.59 -15.75
CA ILE A 68 -3.72 -5.76 -15.24
C ILE A 68 -3.26 -4.34 -14.83
N GLY A 69 -2.01 -3.97 -15.16
CA GLY A 69 -1.52 -2.59 -15.01
C GLY A 69 -0.79 -2.27 -13.70
N TYR A 70 -0.55 -3.26 -12.84
CA TYR A 70 0.30 -3.15 -11.66
C TYR A 70 1.72 -3.64 -11.97
N LYS A 71 2.67 -3.38 -11.06
CA LYS A 71 4.04 -3.88 -11.19
C LYS A 71 4.32 -4.79 -10.01
N ALA A 72 4.43 -6.08 -10.27
CA ALA A 72 4.86 -7.06 -9.30
C ALA A 72 6.36 -7.33 -9.42
N LYS A 73 7.00 -7.54 -8.29
CA LYS A 73 8.39 -8.00 -8.15
C LYS A 73 8.46 -8.97 -6.99
N GLU A 74 9.41 -9.88 -7.00
CA GLU A 74 9.75 -10.64 -5.82
C GLU A 74 10.24 -9.69 -4.72
N ALA A 75 9.71 -9.85 -3.50
CA ALA A 75 10.09 -9.00 -2.39
C ALA A 75 11.57 -9.22 -2.06
N ALA A 76 12.40 -8.23 -2.37
CA ALA A 76 13.77 -8.16 -1.88
C ALA A 76 13.74 -7.42 -0.54
N GLU A 77 14.57 -7.86 0.41
CA GLU A 77 14.81 -7.13 1.66
C GLU A 77 15.45 -5.77 1.33
N ASP A 78 14.64 -4.77 0.99
CA ASP A 78 15.17 -3.44 0.67
C ASP A 78 14.60 -2.38 1.61
N ASN A 79 15.52 -1.77 2.34
CA ASN A 79 15.34 -0.61 3.19
C ASN A 79 15.04 0.63 2.34
N THR A 80 13.78 0.92 2.10
CA THR A 80 13.41 2.13 1.37
C THR A 80 12.96 3.25 2.31
N GLU A 81 13.90 3.84 3.03
CA GLU A 81 13.73 5.20 3.56
C GLU A 81 13.74 6.20 2.40
N LYS A 82 12.62 6.35 1.68
CA LYS A 82 12.50 7.35 0.62
C LYS A 82 11.64 8.53 1.06
N ASN A 83 12.34 9.67 1.32
CA ASN A 83 11.88 11.07 1.19
C ASN A 83 10.47 11.42 1.72
N ILE A 84 10.24 11.25 3.01
CA ILE A 84 8.99 11.64 3.70
C ILE A 84 8.74 13.16 3.62
N LYS A 85 9.77 13.97 3.69
CA LYS A 85 9.65 15.45 3.71
C LYS A 85 9.06 16.01 2.41
N PHE A 86 9.39 15.43 1.26
CA PHE A 86 8.91 15.90 -0.03
C PHE A 86 7.43 15.54 -0.28
N LYS A 87 6.96 14.42 0.28
CA LYS A 87 5.56 13.97 0.13
C LYS A 87 4.54 14.88 0.84
N ILE A 88 4.95 15.58 1.91
CA ILE A 88 4.05 16.48 2.66
C ILE A 88 4.08 17.90 2.10
N PHE A 89 5.23 18.33 1.57
CA PHE A 89 5.37 19.70 1.06
C PHE A 89 4.56 19.95 -0.21
N THR A 90 4.50 18.98 -1.13
CA THR A 90 3.79 19.12 -2.41
C THR A 90 2.29 19.39 -2.26
N PRO A 91 1.49 18.69 -1.42
CA PRO A 91 0.07 18.96 -1.28
C PRO A 91 -0.21 20.30 -0.60
N ILE A 92 0.61 20.74 0.36
CA ILE A 92 0.47 22.03 1.01
C ILE A 92 0.77 23.17 0.02
N ALA A 93 1.85 23.03 -0.75
CA ALA A 93 2.18 23.99 -1.81
C ALA A 93 1.09 24.07 -2.88
N SER A 94 0.49 22.93 -3.27
CA SER A 94 -0.63 22.88 -4.20
C SER A 94 -1.82 23.67 -3.69
N LEU A 95 -2.21 23.50 -2.42
CA LEU A 95 -3.32 24.22 -1.82
C LEU A 95 -3.05 25.74 -1.78
N LEU A 96 -1.85 26.14 -1.37
CA LEU A 96 -1.46 27.56 -1.34
C LEU A 96 -1.50 28.18 -2.75
N MET A 97 -1.04 27.44 -3.77
CA MET A 97 -1.12 27.85 -5.16
C MET A 97 -2.58 28.01 -5.62
N THR A 98 -3.47 27.11 -5.24
CA THR A 98 -4.89 27.18 -5.60
C THR A 98 -5.59 28.37 -4.93
N VAL A 99 -5.29 28.64 -3.67
CA VAL A 99 -5.82 29.82 -2.96
C VAL A 99 -5.30 31.11 -3.60
N SER A 100 -4.02 31.15 -3.99
CA SER A 100 -3.44 32.30 -4.66
C SER A 100 -4.04 32.56 -6.06
N LEU A 101 -4.45 31.51 -6.75
CA LEU A 101 -5.09 31.57 -8.06
C LEU A 101 -6.33 32.47 -8.04
N ARG A 102 -7.21 32.32 -7.04
CA ARG A 102 -8.40 33.15 -6.87
C ARG A 102 -8.04 34.60 -6.63
N TYR A 103 -7.04 34.88 -5.80
CA TYR A 103 -6.55 36.25 -5.55
C TYR A 103 -6.04 36.94 -6.83
N PHE A 104 -5.30 36.22 -7.68
CA PHE A 104 -4.80 36.75 -8.94
C PHE A 104 -5.92 36.99 -9.96
N PHE A 105 -6.99 36.19 -9.98
CA PHE A 105 -8.15 36.42 -10.80
C PHE A 105 -8.89 37.72 -10.39
N GLU A 106 -9.07 37.95 -9.10
CA GLU A 106 -9.66 39.18 -8.57
C GLU A 106 -8.79 40.41 -8.84
N ALA A 107 -7.47 40.23 -8.89
CA ALA A 107 -6.53 41.31 -9.23
C ALA A 107 -6.42 41.60 -10.75
N GLY A 108 -7.12 40.88 -11.61
CA GLY A 108 -7.07 41.04 -13.07
C GLY A 108 -5.82 40.46 -13.74
N LEU A 109 -5.07 39.59 -13.04
CA LEU A 109 -3.87 38.93 -13.54
C LEU A 109 -4.20 37.55 -14.12
N ASP A 110 -5.10 37.49 -15.06
CA ASP A 110 -5.69 36.28 -15.63
C ASP A 110 -4.64 35.29 -16.16
N LEU A 111 -3.63 35.78 -16.88
CA LEU A 111 -2.58 34.93 -17.45
C LEU A 111 -1.84 34.16 -16.37
N ILE A 112 -1.51 34.81 -15.26
CA ILE A 112 -0.80 34.15 -14.13
C ILE A 112 -1.70 33.10 -13.49
N SER A 113 -2.99 33.41 -13.31
CA SER A 113 -3.97 32.48 -12.77
C SER A 113 -4.12 31.23 -13.66
N TYR A 114 -4.22 31.39 -14.98
CA TYR A 114 -4.25 30.26 -15.90
C TYR A 114 -2.97 29.41 -15.81
N LEU A 115 -1.80 30.01 -15.74
CA LEU A 115 -0.52 29.29 -15.60
C LEU A 115 -0.46 28.47 -14.31
N ILE A 116 -0.92 29.05 -13.19
CA ILE A 116 -0.98 28.36 -11.90
C ILE A 116 -1.96 27.18 -11.97
N GLY A 117 -3.17 27.39 -12.48
CA GLY A 117 -4.17 26.33 -12.60
C GLY A 117 -3.71 25.18 -13.48
N PHE A 118 -3.09 25.48 -14.63
CA PHE A 118 -2.46 24.49 -15.51
C PHE A 118 -1.37 23.70 -14.77
N PHE A 119 -0.50 24.37 -14.04
CA PHE A 119 0.56 23.76 -13.29
C PHE A 119 0.00 22.80 -12.22
N VAL A 120 -1.00 23.23 -11.44
CA VAL A 120 -1.61 22.40 -10.41
C VAL A 120 -2.26 21.16 -11.04
N ILE A 121 -3.11 21.34 -12.05
CA ILE A 121 -3.85 20.23 -12.65
C ILE A 121 -2.90 19.26 -13.38
N LEU A 122 -2.04 19.75 -14.28
CA LEU A 122 -1.26 18.88 -15.16
C LEU A 122 0.04 18.40 -14.52
N VAL A 123 0.74 19.24 -13.76
CA VAL A 123 2.05 18.86 -13.18
C VAL A 123 1.88 18.17 -11.83
N LEU A 124 1.16 18.81 -10.90
CA LEU A 124 0.96 18.20 -9.57
C LEU A 124 -0.04 17.04 -9.62
N GLY A 125 -1.08 17.13 -10.46
CA GLY A 125 -2.04 16.06 -10.73
C GLY A 125 -1.54 14.94 -11.64
N ARG A 126 -0.30 15.03 -12.16
CA ARG A 126 0.25 14.09 -13.15
C ARG A 126 0.08 12.62 -12.79
N ASN A 127 0.25 12.27 -11.52
CA ASN A 127 0.17 10.89 -11.07
C ASN A 127 -1.24 10.31 -11.26
N PHE A 128 -2.29 11.11 -11.00
CA PHE A 128 -3.67 10.72 -11.24
C PHE A 128 -3.94 10.50 -12.73
N HIS A 129 -3.44 11.39 -13.60
CA HIS A 129 -3.63 11.28 -15.05
C HIS A 129 -2.91 10.07 -15.64
N ILE A 130 -1.67 9.80 -15.23
CA ILE A 130 -0.92 8.62 -15.70
C ILE A 130 -1.59 7.33 -15.23
N SER A 131 -2.02 7.28 -13.97
CA SER A 131 -2.73 6.12 -13.42
C SER A 131 -4.05 5.89 -14.17
N ALA A 132 -4.84 6.93 -14.36
CA ALA A 132 -6.10 6.89 -15.11
C ALA A 132 -5.89 6.38 -16.54
N PHE A 133 -4.93 6.93 -17.26
CA PHE A 133 -4.66 6.54 -18.66
C PHE A 133 -4.26 5.08 -18.81
N LYS A 134 -3.43 4.56 -17.90
CA LYS A 134 -3.03 3.14 -17.90
C LYS A 134 -4.22 2.22 -17.64
N LYS A 135 -5.13 2.62 -16.74
CA LYS A 135 -6.27 1.79 -16.33
C LYS A 135 -7.43 1.85 -17.30
N ILE A 136 -7.69 3.00 -17.94
CA ILE A 136 -8.70 3.14 -19.00
C ILE A 136 -8.45 2.15 -20.15
N LYS A 137 -7.18 1.90 -20.53
CA LYS A 137 -6.85 0.90 -21.57
C LYS A 137 -7.35 -0.50 -21.25
N ASN A 138 -7.48 -0.81 -19.95
CA ASN A 138 -7.97 -2.11 -19.47
C ASN A 138 -9.46 -2.06 -19.06
N LEU A 139 -10.19 -0.97 -19.42
CA LEU A 139 -11.58 -0.71 -18.99
C LEU A 139 -11.76 -0.73 -17.47
N ASP A 140 -10.72 -0.31 -16.75
CA ASP A 140 -10.69 -0.28 -15.30
C ASP A 140 -10.91 1.14 -14.80
N PHE A 141 -12.11 1.40 -14.31
CA PHE A 141 -12.49 2.71 -13.77
C PHE A 141 -12.28 2.72 -12.26
N ASN A 142 -11.38 3.59 -11.81
CA ASN A 142 -11.08 3.77 -10.39
C ASN A 142 -11.15 5.26 -9.99
N MET A 143 -10.85 5.55 -8.72
CA MET A 143 -10.83 6.92 -8.20
C MET A 143 -9.95 7.85 -9.03
N ASP A 144 -8.75 7.41 -9.44
CA ASP A 144 -7.84 8.22 -10.25
C ASP A 144 -8.45 8.61 -11.61
N THR A 145 -9.25 7.70 -12.19
CA THR A 145 -9.95 7.94 -13.46
C THR A 145 -11.00 9.04 -13.33
N LEU A 146 -11.79 9.01 -12.24
CA LEU A 146 -12.80 10.03 -11.97
C LEU A 146 -12.16 11.40 -11.72
N ILE A 147 -11.09 11.44 -10.93
CA ILE A 147 -10.32 12.66 -10.64
C ILE A 147 -9.75 13.25 -11.93
N SER A 148 -9.11 12.39 -12.74
CA SER A 148 -8.51 12.79 -14.00
C SER A 148 -9.57 13.33 -14.98
N LEU A 149 -10.68 12.64 -15.11
CA LEU A 149 -11.79 13.07 -15.97
C LEU A 149 -12.37 14.41 -15.50
N GLY A 150 -12.66 14.55 -14.21
CA GLY A 150 -13.23 15.76 -13.63
C GLY A 150 -12.30 16.96 -13.75
N SER A 151 -11.02 16.83 -13.41
CA SER A 151 -10.05 17.92 -13.46
C SER A 151 -9.69 18.33 -14.90
N LEU A 152 -9.56 17.37 -15.83
CA LEU A 152 -9.29 17.67 -17.24
C LEU A 152 -10.50 18.26 -17.94
N SER A 153 -11.73 17.80 -17.64
CA SER A 153 -12.94 18.43 -18.19
C SER A 153 -13.12 19.86 -17.68
N SER A 154 -12.85 20.10 -16.41
CA SER A 154 -12.85 21.44 -15.80
C SER A 154 -11.82 22.37 -16.49
N LEU A 155 -10.61 21.87 -16.72
CA LEU A 155 -9.58 22.58 -17.48
C LEU A 155 -10.03 22.88 -18.91
N LEU A 156 -10.60 21.89 -19.61
CA LEU A 156 -11.07 22.05 -20.98
C LEU A 156 -12.18 23.12 -21.09
N ILE A 157 -13.15 23.08 -20.17
CA ILE A 157 -14.26 24.07 -20.14
C ILE A 157 -13.70 25.47 -19.87
N SER A 158 -12.69 25.62 -19.02
CA SER A 158 -12.08 26.92 -18.72
C SER A 158 -11.41 27.59 -19.93
N LEU A 159 -11.05 26.79 -20.94
CA LEU A 159 -10.41 27.26 -22.18
C LEU A 159 -11.41 27.60 -23.28
N LEU A 160 -12.70 27.21 -23.14
CA LEU A 160 -13.72 27.49 -24.12
C LEU A 160 -14.11 28.96 -24.08
N PRO A 161 -14.51 29.56 -25.23
CA PRO A 161 -15.08 30.92 -25.26
C PRO A 161 -16.33 31.01 -24.37
N ALA A 162 -16.45 32.09 -23.63
CA ALA A 162 -17.56 32.31 -22.69
C ALA A 162 -18.96 32.22 -23.37
N GLU A 163 -19.04 32.61 -24.64
CA GLU A 163 -20.26 32.52 -25.47
C GLU A 163 -20.74 31.08 -25.64
N LEU A 164 -19.80 30.11 -25.77
CA LEU A 164 -20.13 28.70 -25.94
C LEU A 164 -20.58 28.07 -24.62
N VAL A 165 -19.98 28.47 -23.52
CA VAL A 165 -20.32 27.96 -22.17
C VAL A 165 -21.65 28.50 -21.72
N SER A 166 -21.97 29.77 -22.00
CA SER A 166 -23.26 30.41 -21.65
C SER A 166 -24.43 29.80 -22.42
N SER A 167 -24.23 29.24 -23.60
CA SER A 167 -25.29 28.56 -24.36
C SER A 167 -25.68 27.20 -23.77
N VAL A 168 -24.81 26.56 -23.00
CA VAL A 168 -25.03 25.26 -22.38
C VAL A 168 -25.40 25.35 -20.90
N SER A 169 -24.96 26.42 -20.23
CA SER A 169 -25.21 26.67 -18.80
C SER A 169 -25.83 28.06 -18.62
N SER A 170 -26.93 28.12 -17.93
CA SER A 170 -27.59 29.39 -17.54
C SER A 170 -26.78 30.22 -16.54
N ALA A 171 -25.63 29.70 -16.09
CA ALA A 171 -24.72 30.37 -15.20
C ALA A 171 -23.87 31.35 -16.02
N SER A 172 -24.12 32.62 -15.85
CA SER A 172 -23.27 33.74 -16.31
C SER A 172 -21.91 33.80 -15.61
N SER A 173 -21.49 32.65 -15.06
CA SER A 173 -20.24 32.49 -14.31
C SER A 173 -19.08 32.47 -15.26
N GLU A 174 -18.13 33.31 -15.00
CA GLU A 174 -16.86 33.36 -15.71
C GLU A 174 -16.22 31.96 -15.82
N ASN A 175 -15.76 31.58 -17.01
CA ASN A 175 -15.07 30.28 -17.27
C ASN A 175 -13.92 30.01 -16.30
N LYS A 176 -13.40 31.05 -15.65
CA LYS A 176 -12.38 31.05 -14.62
C LYS A 176 -12.76 30.20 -13.42
N MET A 177 -14.05 30.12 -13.04
CA MET A 177 -14.51 29.27 -11.91
C MET A 177 -14.28 27.78 -12.16
N PHE A 178 -14.33 27.33 -13.41
CA PHE A 178 -14.08 25.93 -13.73
C PHE A 178 -12.61 25.55 -13.50
N LEU A 179 -11.66 26.44 -13.83
CA LEU A 179 -10.24 26.21 -13.58
C LEU A 179 -9.93 26.13 -12.09
N ASP A 180 -10.49 27.06 -11.31
CA ASP A 180 -10.36 27.11 -9.86
C ASP A 180 -10.90 25.80 -9.22
N THR A 181 -12.09 25.36 -9.64
CA THR A 181 -12.70 24.13 -9.18
C THR A 181 -11.83 22.90 -9.48
N GLY A 182 -11.31 22.79 -10.70
CA GLY A 182 -10.43 21.68 -11.09
C GLY A 182 -9.12 21.65 -10.30
N ALA A 183 -8.50 22.81 -10.11
CA ALA A 183 -7.27 22.93 -9.32
C ALA A 183 -7.54 22.63 -7.83
N PHE A 184 -8.68 23.04 -7.29
CA PHE A 184 -9.07 22.77 -5.90
C PHE A 184 -9.30 21.27 -5.67
N ILE A 185 -9.99 20.58 -6.58
CA ILE A 185 -10.21 19.13 -6.51
C ILE A 185 -8.86 18.39 -6.44
N VAL A 186 -7.92 18.69 -7.36
CA VAL A 186 -6.61 18.06 -7.39
C VAL A 186 -5.84 18.34 -6.10
N SER A 187 -5.83 19.59 -5.62
CA SER A 187 -5.10 19.98 -4.41
C SER A 187 -5.65 19.29 -3.16
N PHE A 188 -6.97 19.25 -3.03
CA PHE A 188 -7.64 18.61 -1.89
C PHE A 188 -7.35 17.08 -1.86
N LEU A 189 -7.39 16.44 -3.02
CA LEU A 189 -7.11 15.01 -3.12
C LEU A 189 -5.64 14.68 -2.90
N LEU A 190 -4.71 15.55 -3.29
CA LEU A 190 -3.29 15.41 -2.94
C LEU A 190 -3.06 15.44 -1.43
N ILE A 191 -3.78 16.31 -0.71
CA ILE A 191 -3.73 16.37 0.75
C ILE A 191 -4.29 15.07 1.35
N GLY A 192 -5.49 14.64 0.90
CA GLY A 192 -6.10 13.40 1.35
C GLY A 192 -5.16 12.20 1.17
N LYS A 193 -4.52 12.11 0.00
CA LYS A 193 -3.55 11.05 -0.30
C LYS A 193 -2.31 11.12 0.59
N ALA A 194 -1.80 12.30 0.87
CA ALA A 194 -0.65 12.46 1.76
C ALA A 194 -0.96 12.05 3.21
N VAL A 195 -2.18 12.33 3.69
CA VAL A 195 -2.65 11.90 5.02
C VAL A 195 -2.82 10.38 5.05
N GLU A 196 -3.46 9.80 4.03
CA GLU A 196 -3.63 8.35 3.90
C GLU A 196 -2.27 7.62 3.92
N ASP A 197 -1.32 8.06 3.06
CA ASP A 197 0.03 7.48 3.00
C ASP A 197 0.75 7.54 4.35
N ARG A 198 0.56 8.62 5.12
CA ARG A 198 1.17 8.78 6.45
C ARG A 198 0.58 7.82 7.48
N VAL A 199 -0.74 7.69 7.53
CA VAL A 199 -1.42 6.77 8.46
C VAL A 199 -1.01 5.33 8.18
N ILE A 200 -0.96 4.94 6.91
CA ILE A 200 -0.50 3.63 6.48
C ILE A 200 0.95 3.38 6.92
N GLU A 201 1.85 4.35 6.68
CA GLU A 201 3.27 4.24 7.06
C GLU A 201 3.47 4.07 8.57
N GLU A 202 2.70 4.80 9.39
CA GLU A 202 2.73 4.65 10.86
C GLU A 202 2.27 3.25 11.29
N SER A 203 1.20 2.74 10.70
CA SER A 203 0.67 1.40 11.00
C SER A 203 1.66 0.28 10.62
N VAL A 204 2.33 0.43 9.46
CA VAL A 204 3.35 -0.53 9.00
C VAL A 204 4.57 -0.53 9.92
N LYS A 205 5.08 0.64 10.30
CA LYS A 205 6.24 0.76 11.22
C LYS A 205 6.00 0.06 12.55
N THR A 206 4.78 0.13 13.08
CA THR A 206 4.42 -0.57 14.32
C THR A 206 4.52 -2.09 14.14
N SER A 207 3.99 -2.63 13.06
CA SER A 207 4.07 -4.06 12.74
C SER A 207 5.52 -4.51 12.47
N GLU A 208 6.30 -3.71 11.74
CA GLU A 208 7.71 -4.00 11.46
C GLU A 208 8.57 -3.96 12.72
N SER A 209 8.26 -3.08 13.68
CA SER A 209 8.99 -3.01 14.95
C SER A 209 8.86 -4.30 15.78
N ILE A 210 7.71 -4.97 15.70
CA ILE A 210 7.49 -6.28 16.34
C ILE A 210 8.28 -7.34 15.57
N LYS A 211 8.16 -7.35 14.25
CA LYS A 211 8.83 -8.33 13.37
C LYS A 211 10.36 -8.25 13.44
N SER A 212 10.91 -7.04 13.58
CA SER A 212 12.37 -6.82 13.69
C SER A 212 12.97 -7.33 15.02
N ARG A 213 12.14 -7.50 16.05
CA ARG A 213 12.57 -8.07 17.34
C ARG A 213 12.59 -9.59 17.34
N MET A 214 11.88 -10.23 16.41
CA MET A 214 11.88 -11.69 16.30
C MET A 214 13.26 -12.19 15.83
N PRO A 215 13.81 -13.25 16.46
CA PRO A 215 15.07 -13.84 16.01
C PRO A 215 14.91 -14.41 14.60
N LYS A 216 15.87 -14.10 13.73
CA LYS A 216 15.88 -14.60 12.34
C LYS A 216 16.25 -16.08 12.24
N THR A 217 16.99 -16.58 13.21
CA THR A 217 17.44 -17.98 13.30
C THR A 217 17.16 -18.54 14.67
N LEU A 218 16.96 -19.84 14.75
CA LEU A 218 16.71 -20.63 15.95
C LEU A 218 17.58 -21.84 15.99
N ILE A 219 18.03 -22.21 17.19
CA ILE A 219 18.70 -23.48 17.43
C ILE A 219 17.66 -24.52 17.86
N VAL A 220 17.33 -25.41 16.96
CA VAL A 220 16.41 -26.53 17.23
C VAL A 220 17.14 -27.81 17.53
N ASN A 221 16.55 -28.65 18.39
CA ASN A 221 17.04 -29.97 18.71
C ASN A 221 16.26 -31.01 17.87
N ARG A 222 16.87 -31.53 16.80
CA ARG A 222 16.36 -32.65 15.99
C ARG A 222 17.24 -33.86 16.17
N ASP A 223 16.68 -35.02 16.49
CA ASP A 223 17.38 -36.32 16.56
C ASP A 223 18.71 -36.32 17.36
N LYS A 224 18.79 -35.51 18.43
CA LYS A 224 19.97 -35.28 19.31
C LYS A 224 21.01 -34.29 18.77
N ASP A 225 20.82 -33.74 17.58
CA ASP A 225 21.70 -32.70 17.05
C ASP A 225 21.09 -31.33 17.26
N ARG A 226 21.95 -30.36 17.57
CA ARG A 226 21.59 -28.95 17.62
C ARG A 226 21.88 -28.32 16.27
N ILE A 227 20.82 -27.90 15.57
CA ILE A 227 20.91 -27.33 14.23
C ILE A 227 20.35 -25.89 14.28
N GLU A 228 21.13 -24.95 13.79
CA GLU A 228 20.64 -23.58 13.60
C GLU A 228 19.90 -23.52 12.27
N ILE A 229 18.61 -23.12 12.33
CA ILE A 229 17.75 -22.98 11.17
C ILE A 229 17.09 -21.60 11.16
N PRO A 230 16.72 -21.05 9.98
CA PRO A 230 15.87 -19.89 9.89
C PRO A 230 14.52 -20.11 10.61
N THR A 231 14.02 -19.10 11.31
CA THR A 231 12.75 -19.21 12.05
C THR A 231 11.58 -19.65 11.16
N LYS A 232 11.58 -19.25 9.89
CA LYS A 232 10.59 -19.68 8.90
C LYS A 232 10.61 -21.16 8.53
N ASP A 233 11.71 -21.88 8.82
CA ASP A 233 11.91 -23.28 8.47
C ASP A 233 11.66 -24.21 9.66
N VAL A 234 11.13 -23.67 10.79
CA VAL A 234 10.71 -24.45 11.96
C VAL A 234 9.48 -25.28 11.59
N LYS A 235 9.50 -26.55 11.98
CA LYS A 235 8.43 -27.52 11.72
C LYS A 235 7.73 -27.91 13.01
N GLU A 236 6.51 -28.42 12.90
CA GLU A 236 5.81 -29.03 14.02
C GLU A 236 6.68 -30.11 14.69
N LYS A 237 6.70 -30.11 16.02
CA LYS A 237 7.48 -30.99 16.88
C LYS A 237 8.98 -30.66 16.97
N ASP A 238 9.45 -29.60 16.36
CA ASP A 238 10.80 -29.10 16.66
C ASP A 238 10.84 -28.61 18.11
N ARG A 239 11.97 -28.87 18.78
CA ARG A 239 12.20 -28.46 20.16
C ARG A 239 13.31 -27.43 20.20
N PHE A 240 13.09 -26.35 20.92
CA PHE A 240 14.10 -25.30 21.11
C PHE A 240 14.04 -24.76 22.54
N ASN A 241 15.09 -24.12 22.97
CA ASN A 241 15.17 -23.49 24.29
C ASN A 241 15.04 -21.98 24.14
N VAL A 242 14.23 -21.37 25.00
CA VAL A 242 14.09 -19.91 25.13
C VAL A 242 14.64 -19.51 26.49
N MET A 243 15.54 -18.53 26.52
CA MET A 243 16.11 -18.02 27.77
C MET A 243 15.26 -16.87 28.32
N VAL A 244 15.43 -16.58 29.61
CA VAL A 244 14.76 -15.46 30.24
C VAL A 244 15.15 -14.14 29.55
N GLY A 245 14.15 -13.36 29.14
CA GLY A 245 14.33 -12.11 28.42
C GLY A 245 14.39 -12.25 26.89
N GLU A 246 14.35 -13.46 26.35
CA GLU A 246 14.23 -13.71 24.92
C GLU A 246 12.76 -13.70 24.47
N ILE A 247 12.55 -13.43 23.19
CA ILE A 247 11.24 -13.49 22.55
C ILE A 247 10.96 -14.91 22.10
N ILE A 248 9.80 -15.44 22.42
CA ILE A 248 9.31 -16.72 21.90
C ILE A 248 9.00 -16.51 20.41
N PRO A 249 9.68 -17.21 19.51
CA PRO A 249 9.67 -16.87 18.09
C PRO A 249 8.55 -17.51 17.28
N VAL A 250 7.94 -18.57 17.81
CA VAL A 250 6.84 -19.33 17.19
C VAL A 250 5.92 -19.87 18.27
N ASP A 251 4.68 -20.08 17.91
CA ASP A 251 3.68 -20.68 18.79
C ASP A 251 4.09 -22.10 19.20
N GLY A 252 3.84 -22.48 20.43
CA GLY A 252 4.23 -23.78 20.92
C GLY A 252 3.66 -24.16 22.28
N GLU A 253 4.10 -25.33 22.78
CA GLU A 253 3.75 -25.87 24.09
C GLU A 253 5.01 -26.00 24.95
N ILE A 254 4.93 -25.58 26.20
CA ILE A 254 6.03 -25.73 27.16
C ILE A 254 6.19 -27.20 27.55
N ILE A 255 7.33 -27.77 27.19
CA ILE A 255 7.66 -29.17 27.51
C ILE A 255 8.31 -29.26 28.86
N GLU A 256 9.15 -28.28 29.23
CA GLU A 256 9.96 -28.29 30.44
C GLU A 256 10.24 -26.83 30.89
N GLY A 257 10.17 -26.60 32.19
CA GLY A 257 10.44 -25.31 32.82
C GLY A 257 9.16 -24.58 33.26
N GLU A 258 9.37 -23.46 33.92
CA GLU A 258 8.34 -22.52 34.38
C GLU A 258 8.89 -21.12 34.20
N THR A 259 8.09 -20.21 33.66
CA THR A 259 8.47 -18.81 33.45
C THR A 259 7.28 -17.89 33.44
N THR A 260 7.56 -16.60 33.49
CA THR A 260 6.54 -15.57 33.30
C THR A 260 6.66 -14.99 31.90
N VAL A 261 5.58 -15.04 31.13
CA VAL A 261 5.50 -14.58 29.74
C VAL A 261 4.70 -13.31 29.65
N ASP A 262 5.23 -12.30 28.98
CA ASP A 262 4.54 -11.06 28.64
C ASP A 262 3.87 -11.20 27.28
N GLU A 263 2.56 -11.41 27.28
CA GLU A 263 1.71 -11.52 26.08
C GLU A 263 1.01 -10.19 25.73
N SER A 264 1.40 -9.07 26.36
CA SER A 264 0.71 -7.77 26.23
C SER A 264 0.62 -7.26 24.79
N LEU A 265 1.58 -7.61 23.93
CA LEU A 265 1.55 -7.23 22.53
C LEU A 265 0.43 -7.90 21.72
N LEU A 266 -0.04 -9.07 22.15
CA LEU A 266 -1.09 -9.85 21.50
C LEU A 266 -2.44 -9.67 22.18
N THR A 267 -2.48 -9.75 23.50
CA THR A 267 -3.71 -9.72 24.29
C THR A 267 -4.13 -8.30 24.70
N GLY A 268 -3.19 -7.36 24.73
CA GLY A 268 -3.39 -6.01 25.28
C GLY A 268 -3.36 -5.96 26.81
N GLU A 269 -3.20 -7.08 27.50
CA GLU A 269 -3.13 -7.15 28.96
C GLU A 269 -1.68 -6.95 29.43
N SER A 270 -1.46 -5.93 30.27
CA SER A 270 -0.11 -5.58 30.75
C SER A 270 0.41 -6.46 31.88
N ILE A 271 -0.35 -7.45 32.35
CA ILE A 271 0.05 -8.32 33.45
C ILE A 271 0.68 -9.59 32.87
N PRO A 272 1.99 -9.85 33.12
CA PRO A 272 2.62 -11.07 32.67
C PRO A 272 1.98 -12.32 33.29
N LEU A 273 1.85 -13.36 32.49
CA LEU A 273 1.23 -14.62 32.88
C LEU A 273 2.29 -15.66 33.23
N THR A 274 2.12 -16.34 34.35
CA THR A 274 2.96 -17.51 34.68
C THR A 274 2.53 -18.68 33.81
N LYS A 275 3.47 -19.29 33.12
CA LYS A 275 3.30 -20.44 32.23
C LYS A 275 4.15 -21.61 32.73
N GLU A 276 3.52 -22.76 32.76
CA GLU A 276 4.10 -24.01 33.25
C GLU A 276 4.13 -25.09 32.14
N ARG A 277 4.68 -26.23 32.45
CA ARG A 277 4.70 -27.38 31.54
C ARG A 277 3.27 -27.76 31.11
N GLY A 278 3.04 -27.85 29.80
CA GLY A 278 1.74 -28.15 29.18
C GLY A 278 0.96 -26.93 28.76
N ASP A 279 1.40 -25.71 29.13
CA ASP A 279 0.76 -24.48 28.71
C ASP A 279 1.18 -24.11 27.29
N GLN A 280 0.24 -23.48 26.58
CA GLN A 280 0.50 -22.90 25.26
C GLN A 280 1.08 -21.51 25.39
N VAL A 281 2.01 -21.18 24.50
CA VAL A 281 2.63 -19.87 24.30
C VAL A 281 2.46 -19.46 22.86
N VAL A 282 2.22 -18.15 22.67
CA VAL A 282 1.91 -17.54 21.36
C VAL A 282 2.93 -16.46 21.03
#